data_47b5ecae8d7ba6393d712289aac92a17
#
_entry.id   47b5ecae8d7ba6393d712289aac92a17
#
_cell.length_a   1.000
_cell.length_b   1.000
_cell.length_c   1.000
_cell.angle_alpha   90.00
_cell.angle_beta   90.00
_cell.angle_gamma   90.00
#
_symmetry.space_group_name_H-M   'P 1'
#
loop_
_entity.id
_entity.type
_entity.pdbx_description
1 polymer ?
#
loop_
_entity_poly.entity_id
_entity_poly.type
_entity_poly.pdbx_seq_one_letter_code
_entity_poly.pdbx_strand_id
1 'polypeptide(L)'
;MKKMMMALGCAVVIVATGCGRTTNTDTKTKEEVMMNATNDTALSSHCARLFAAAKEADVPTVVEGGTFMPTLYVATEKGGTMINLAGPESIDALRDMAAQTMREKVPDATAYLLDYASFYEKDGAHKGALVMEIADKADAAAKVFVIICNRDEKSVYDPVRHEDVKSLFK
;
A
#
# COMPACT_ATOMS: atom_id res chain seq x y z
N MET A 1 12.37 -17.89 -29.91
CA MET A 1 12.96 -17.30 -28.67
C MET A 1 11.85 -17.22 -27.65
N LYS A 2 11.88 -18.11 -26.64
CA LYS A 2 10.86 -18.18 -25.56
C LYS A 2 11.21 -17.12 -24.51
N LYS A 3 10.35 -16.12 -24.33
CA LYS A 3 10.44 -15.20 -23.19
C LYS A 3 9.96 -15.92 -21.92
N MET A 4 10.88 -16.13 -21.00
CA MET A 4 10.64 -16.69 -19.70
C MET A 4 10.08 -15.57 -18.80
N MET A 5 8.79 -15.62 -18.48
CA MET A 5 8.20 -14.78 -17.45
C MET A 5 8.64 -15.32 -16.09
N MET A 6 9.45 -14.55 -15.37
CA MET A 6 9.73 -14.82 -13.96
C MET A 6 8.52 -14.39 -13.13
N ALA A 7 7.78 -15.37 -12.63
CA ALA A 7 6.78 -15.14 -11.59
C ALA A 7 7.52 -15.08 -10.24
N LEU A 8 7.52 -13.91 -9.61
CA LEU A 8 7.97 -13.75 -8.22
C LEU A 8 6.88 -14.34 -7.32
N GLY A 9 7.09 -15.56 -6.86
CA GLY A 9 6.21 -16.23 -5.91
C GLY A 9 6.48 -15.75 -4.49
N CYS A 10 5.66 -14.84 -3.98
CA CYS A 10 5.53 -14.62 -2.53
C CYS A 10 4.56 -15.66 -1.97
N ALA A 11 5.09 -16.67 -1.29
CA ALA A 11 4.30 -17.65 -0.56
C ALA A 11 3.79 -17.00 0.75
N VAL A 12 2.52 -16.66 0.77
CA VAL A 12 1.82 -16.30 2.03
C VAL A 12 1.34 -17.61 2.67
N VAL A 13 1.98 -18.03 3.76
CA VAL A 13 1.52 -19.15 4.59
C VAL A 13 0.46 -18.65 5.55
N ILE A 14 -0.80 -19.01 5.29
CA ILE A 14 -1.89 -18.83 6.25
C ILE A 14 -1.99 -20.13 7.06
N VAL A 15 -1.59 -20.10 8.32
CA VAL A 15 -1.84 -21.18 9.28
C VAL A 15 -3.21 -20.95 9.89
N ALA A 16 -4.18 -21.77 9.50
CA ALA A 16 -5.46 -21.89 10.19
C ALA A 16 -5.37 -23.03 11.18
N THR A 17 -5.46 -22.77 12.47
CA THR A 17 -5.66 -23.80 13.50
C THR A 17 -6.90 -23.44 14.34
N GLY A 18 -7.93 -24.20 14.20
CA GLY A 18 -8.43 -25.13 15.20
C GLY A 18 -9.65 -24.68 15.99
N CYS A 19 -10.72 -25.42 15.80
CA CYS A 19 -12.00 -25.41 16.54
C CYS A 19 -11.87 -25.45 18.05
N GLY A 20 -12.71 -24.64 18.72
CA GLY A 20 -13.07 -24.79 20.13
C GLY A 20 -14.40 -24.13 20.40
N ARG A 21 -15.46 -24.95 20.55
CA ARG A 21 -16.83 -24.55 20.82
C ARG A 21 -16.99 -24.39 22.31
N THR A 22 -17.37 -23.21 22.80
CA THR A 22 -18.16 -23.06 24.05
C THR A 22 -18.94 -21.74 23.99
N THR A 23 -20.23 -21.89 24.19
CA THR A 23 -21.25 -20.87 24.39
C THR A 23 -20.99 -20.06 25.65
N ASN A 24 -20.98 -18.74 25.57
CA ASN A 24 -21.61 -17.89 26.57
C ASN A 24 -21.86 -16.49 25.97
N THR A 25 -23.10 -16.09 26.14
CA THR A 25 -23.71 -14.80 25.85
C THR A 25 -23.06 -13.73 26.72
N ASP A 26 -22.43 -12.75 26.09
CA ASP A 26 -22.36 -11.40 26.62
C ASP A 26 -22.09 -10.42 25.47
N THR A 27 -23.07 -9.56 25.27
CA THR A 27 -23.08 -8.44 24.36
C THR A 27 -22.09 -7.38 24.88
N LYS A 28 -20.82 -7.51 24.54
CA LYS A 28 -19.84 -6.44 24.66
C LYS A 28 -19.43 -5.97 23.29
N THR A 29 -19.79 -4.76 23.06
CA THR A 29 -19.65 -3.86 21.95
C THR A 29 -18.46 -4.11 21.03
N LYS A 30 -18.74 -4.19 19.73
CA LYS A 30 -17.80 -4.25 18.61
C LYS A 30 -16.75 -3.11 18.56
N GLU A 31 -16.87 -2.13 19.45
CA GLU A 31 -15.94 -1.00 19.56
C GLU A 31 -14.65 -1.30 20.35
N GLU A 32 -14.67 -2.25 21.30
CA GLU A 32 -13.48 -2.55 22.11
C GLU A 32 -12.44 -3.45 21.43
N VAL A 33 -12.81 -4.19 20.39
CA VAL A 33 -11.87 -5.03 19.63
C VAL A 33 -11.08 -4.21 18.60
N MET A 34 -11.55 -3.02 18.21
CA MET A 34 -10.83 -2.09 17.33
C MET A 34 -9.76 -1.25 18.05
N MET A 35 -9.79 -1.13 19.37
CA MET A 35 -8.88 -0.25 20.11
C MET A 35 -7.52 -0.84 20.48
N ASN A 36 -7.32 -2.15 20.42
CA ASN A 36 -6.05 -2.78 20.84
C ASN A 36 -5.08 -3.13 19.71
N ALA A 37 -5.46 -2.89 18.43
CA ALA A 37 -4.55 -3.03 17.29
C ALA A 37 -3.95 -1.69 16.79
N THR A 38 -4.15 -0.57 17.51
CA THR A 38 -4.09 0.77 16.93
C THR A 38 -2.88 1.62 17.31
N ASN A 39 -1.93 1.17 18.13
CA ASN A 39 -0.79 2.03 18.47
C ASN A 39 0.38 1.99 17.48
N ASP A 40 0.47 0.98 16.61
CA ASP A 40 1.58 0.85 15.64
C ASP A 40 1.19 1.24 14.19
N THR A 41 -0.09 1.50 13.94
CA THR A 41 -0.62 1.87 12.62
C THR A 41 -1.01 3.34 12.50
N ALA A 42 -0.88 4.13 13.55
CA ALA A 42 -1.24 5.55 13.50
C ALA A 42 -0.35 6.30 12.48
N LEU A 43 -0.99 6.82 11.43
CA LEU A 43 -0.36 7.73 10.49
C LEU A 43 -0.42 9.16 11.03
N SER A 44 0.61 9.97 10.75
CA SER A 44 0.53 11.41 10.96
C SER A 44 -0.60 12.03 10.15
N SER A 45 -0.97 13.25 10.45
CA SER A 45 -2.00 13.97 9.69
C SER A 45 -1.62 14.18 8.22
N HIS A 46 -0.32 14.32 7.91
CA HIS A 46 0.17 14.42 6.53
C HIS A 46 0.07 13.08 5.82
N CYS A 47 0.58 12.02 6.43
CA CYS A 47 0.52 10.67 5.90
C CYS A 47 -0.94 10.20 5.72
N ALA A 48 -1.83 10.46 6.68
CA ALA A 48 -3.24 10.09 6.58
C ALA A 48 -3.94 10.75 5.39
N ARG A 49 -3.63 12.04 5.12
CA ARG A 49 -4.16 12.74 3.94
C ARG A 49 -3.62 12.18 2.63
N LEU A 50 -2.33 11.88 2.54
CA LEU A 50 -1.74 11.26 1.36
C LEU A 50 -2.35 9.87 1.11
N PHE A 51 -2.52 9.07 2.17
CA PHE A 51 -3.13 7.75 2.09
C PHE A 51 -4.57 7.79 1.58
N ALA A 52 -5.37 8.71 2.10
CA ALA A 52 -6.75 8.89 1.65
C ALA A 52 -6.81 9.34 0.17
N ALA A 53 -5.98 10.30 -0.23
CA ALA A 53 -5.92 10.80 -1.61
C ALA A 53 -5.50 9.71 -2.59
N ALA A 54 -4.44 8.95 -2.28
CA ALA A 54 -3.98 7.85 -3.13
C ALA A 54 -5.03 6.73 -3.22
N LYS A 55 -5.65 6.35 -2.08
CA LYS A 55 -6.72 5.35 -2.08
C LYS A 55 -7.90 5.76 -2.96
N GLU A 56 -8.33 7.02 -2.89
CA GLU A 56 -9.44 7.54 -3.69
C GLU A 56 -9.11 7.57 -5.18
N ALA A 57 -7.88 7.99 -5.54
CA ALA A 57 -7.46 8.11 -6.95
C ALA A 57 -7.16 6.76 -7.60
N ASP A 58 -6.47 5.86 -6.91
CA ASP A 58 -5.77 4.74 -7.53
C ASP A 58 -6.48 3.38 -7.36
N VAL A 59 -7.25 3.19 -6.27
CA VAL A 59 -8.02 1.95 -6.07
C VAL A 59 -8.99 1.67 -7.23
N PRO A 60 -9.75 2.63 -7.75
CA PRO A 60 -10.64 2.39 -8.90
C PRO A 60 -9.91 1.85 -10.12
N THR A 61 -8.72 2.40 -10.44
CA THR A 61 -7.91 1.94 -11.58
C THR A 61 -7.46 0.48 -11.42
N VAL A 62 -7.08 0.09 -10.19
CA VAL A 62 -6.66 -1.29 -9.89
C VAL A 62 -7.85 -2.25 -9.96
N VAL A 63 -9.01 -1.85 -9.45
CA VAL A 63 -10.26 -2.63 -9.48
C VAL A 63 -10.72 -2.86 -10.92
N GLU A 64 -10.66 -1.83 -11.76
CA GLU A 64 -11.08 -1.92 -13.16
C GLU A 64 -10.06 -2.68 -14.03
N GLY A 65 -8.84 -2.86 -13.53
CA GLY A 65 -7.76 -3.53 -14.25
C GLY A 65 -7.18 -2.71 -15.38
N GLY A 66 -7.24 -1.39 -15.27
CA GLY A 66 -6.61 -0.45 -16.17
C GLY A 66 -5.09 -0.47 -16.09
N THR A 67 -4.44 0.28 -16.98
CA THR A 67 -3.00 0.53 -16.91
C THR A 67 -2.72 1.39 -15.70
N PHE A 68 -1.95 0.84 -14.75
CA PHE A 68 -1.55 1.55 -13.54
C PHE A 68 -0.13 2.08 -13.70
N MET A 69 0.06 3.36 -13.41
CA MET A 69 1.40 3.97 -13.34
C MET A 69 1.74 4.22 -11.88
N PRO A 70 2.92 3.73 -11.41
CA PRO A 70 3.38 4.06 -10.07
C PRO A 70 3.39 5.56 -9.84
N THR A 71 2.92 5.98 -8.67
CA THR A 71 2.70 7.38 -8.36
C THR A 71 3.38 7.76 -7.05
N LEU A 72 4.05 8.89 -7.05
CA LEU A 72 4.64 9.50 -5.86
C LEU A 72 3.79 10.69 -5.42
N TYR A 73 3.11 10.56 -4.30
CA TYR A 73 2.42 11.64 -3.61
C TYR A 73 3.36 12.27 -2.59
N VAL A 74 3.50 13.57 -2.62
CA VAL A 74 4.41 14.29 -1.71
C VAL A 74 3.65 15.42 -1.02
N ALA A 75 3.77 15.50 0.29
CA ALA A 75 3.26 16.63 1.07
C ALA A 75 4.40 17.62 1.37
N THR A 76 4.05 18.89 1.37
CA THR A 76 4.87 20.00 1.87
C THR A 76 4.05 20.81 2.87
N GLU A 77 4.65 21.79 3.55
CA GLU A 77 3.90 22.73 4.40
C GLU A 77 2.89 23.57 3.60
N LYS A 78 3.12 23.76 2.31
CA LYS A 78 2.29 24.60 1.42
C LYS A 78 1.20 23.84 0.68
N GLY A 79 1.23 22.50 0.71
CA GLY A 79 0.28 21.66 0.00
C GLY A 79 0.85 20.29 -0.38
N GLY A 80 0.26 19.65 -1.38
CA GLY A 80 0.70 18.37 -1.90
C GLY A 80 0.89 18.40 -3.41
N THR A 81 1.68 17.47 -3.91
CA THR A 81 1.85 17.21 -5.34
C THR A 81 1.82 15.72 -5.63
N MET A 82 1.44 15.36 -6.85
CA MET A 82 1.39 14.00 -7.36
C MET A 82 2.28 13.92 -8.59
N ILE A 83 3.14 12.90 -8.65
CA ILE A 83 4.11 12.70 -9.73
C ILE A 83 4.03 11.26 -10.20
N ASN A 84 3.62 11.05 -11.45
CA ASN A 84 3.63 9.73 -12.06
C ASN A 84 5.06 9.33 -12.43
N LEU A 85 5.44 8.11 -12.09
CA LEU A 85 6.76 7.55 -12.34
C LEU A 85 6.67 6.52 -13.46
N ALA A 86 7.26 6.83 -14.61
CA ALA A 86 7.22 5.94 -15.76
C ALA A 86 8.53 5.16 -15.90
N GLY A 87 8.44 3.86 -16.11
CA GLY A 87 9.47 3.07 -16.71
C GLY A 87 10.34 2.15 -15.86
N PRO A 88 10.35 2.15 -14.51
CA PRO A 88 11.22 1.22 -13.79
C PRO A 88 10.75 -0.24 -13.94
N GLU A 89 11.72 -1.13 -14.20
CA GLU A 89 11.46 -2.57 -14.35
C GLU A 89 11.47 -3.34 -13.01
N SER A 90 11.86 -2.69 -11.91
CA SER A 90 11.92 -3.28 -10.58
C SER A 90 11.46 -2.32 -9.50
N ILE A 91 11.05 -2.86 -8.34
CA ILE A 91 10.65 -2.07 -7.17
C ILE A 91 11.82 -1.24 -6.64
N ASP A 92 13.03 -1.79 -6.63
CA ASP A 92 14.22 -1.06 -6.17
C ASP A 92 14.51 0.14 -7.08
N ALA A 93 14.47 -0.04 -8.40
CA ALA A 93 14.64 1.05 -9.36
C ALA A 93 13.53 2.10 -9.26
N LEU A 94 12.28 1.67 -8.97
CA LEU A 94 11.16 2.57 -8.71
C LEU A 94 11.40 3.43 -7.47
N ARG A 95 11.86 2.82 -6.39
CA ARG A 95 12.16 3.51 -5.13
C ARG A 95 13.31 4.50 -5.28
N ASP A 96 14.38 4.12 -6.00
CA ASP A 96 15.49 5.01 -6.32
C ASP A 96 15.04 6.20 -7.15
N MET A 97 14.23 5.97 -8.18
CA MET A 97 13.62 7.03 -9.01
C MET A 97 12.73 7.96 -8.17
N ALA A 98 11.89 7.41 -7.30
CA ALA A 98 11.02 8.19 -6.41
C ALA A 98 11.86 9.07 -5.46
N ALA A 99 12.88 8.49 -4.83
CA ALA A 99 13.78 9.23 -3.95
C ALA A 99 14.53 10.36 -4.67
N GLN A 100 15.04 10.09 -5.89
CA GLN A 100 15.69 11.11 -6.72
C GLN A 100 14.71 12.20 -7.12
N THR A 101 13.52 11.82 -7.62
CA THR A 101 12.47 12.76 -8.04
C THR A 101 12.04 13.67 -6.90
N MET A 102 11.87 13.10 -5.70
CA MET A 102 11.51 13.88 -4.50
C MET A 102 12.60 14.88 -4.14
N ARG A 103 13.88 14.47 -4.12
CA ARG A 103 15.00 15.38 -3.84
C ARG A 103 15.13 16.52 -4.85
N GLU A 104 14.91 16.23 -6.14
CA GLU A 104 15.09 17.22 -7.22
C GLU A 104 13.89 18.16 -7.39
N LYS A 105 12.67 17.62 -7.30
CA LYS A 105 11.45 18.39 -7.61
C LYS A 105 10.71 18.93 -6.41
N VAL A 106 10.86 18.29 -5.22
CA VAL A 106 10.15 18.67 -4.00
C VAL A 106 11.10 18.61 -2.80
N PRO A 107 12.19 19.43 -2.78
CA PRO A 107 13.20 19.39 -1.72
C PRO A 107 12.67 19.77 -0.33
N ASP A 108 11.53 20.45 -0.25
CA ASP A 108 10.81 20.81 0.97
C ASP A 108 9.75 19.77 1.39
N ALA A 109 9.82 18.56 0.84
CA ALA A 109 8.93 17.46 1.22
C ALA A 109 8.95 17.20 2.72
N THR A 110 7.77 17.06 3.32
CA THR A 110 7.56 16.73 4.74
C THR A 110 7.06 15.30 4.94
N ALA A 111 6.35 14.75 3.96
CA ALA A 111 5.91 13.36 3.91
C ALA A 111 5.79 12.90 2.47
N TYR A 112 5.84 11.57 2.25
CA TYR A 112 5.55 10.98 0.96
C TYR A 112 4.67 9.73 1.09
N LEU A 113 4.02 9.39 -0.03
CA LEU A 113 3.47 8.07 -0.29
C LEU A 113 3.89 7.66 -1.71
N LEU A 114 4.52 6.50 -1.82
CA LEU A 114 4.81 5.85 -3.10
C LEU A 114 3.86 4.68 -3.27
N ASP A 115 3.08 4.67 -4.34
CA ASP A 115 2.25 3.54 -4.68
C ASP A 115 2.64 2.87 -5.99
N TYR A 116 2.34 1.58 -6.05
CA TYR A 116 2.48 0.75 -7.23
C TYR A 116 1.54 -0.45 -7.17
N ALA A 117 1.15 -0.96 -8.32
CA ALA A 117 0.20 -2.04 -8.41
C ALA A 117 0.80 -3.30 -9.04
N SER A 118 0.30 -4.45 -8.61
CA SER A 118 0.55 -5.75 -9.21
C SER A 118 -0.78 -6.40 -9.57
N PHE A 119 -0.84 -7.04 -10.73
CA PHE A 119 -2.01 -7.79 -11.19
C PHE A 119 -1.65 -9.28 -11.28
N TYR A 120 -2.52 -10.14 -10.76
CA TYR A 120 -2.29 -11.57 -10.72
C TYR A 120 -3.61 -12.34 -10.76
N GLU A 121 -3.53 -13.63 -11.14
CA GLU A 121 -4.64 -14.57 -11.06
C GLU A 121 -4.43 -15.50 -9.87
N LYS A 122 -5.48 -15.71 -9.07
CA LYS A 122 -5.49 -16.64 -7.96
C LYS A 122 -6.84 -17.34 -7.91
N ASP A 123 -6.81 -18.66 -7.90
CA ASP A 123 -8.01 -19.52 -7.83
C ASP A 123 -9.04 -19.20 -8.94
N GLY A 124 -8.55 -18.88 -10.14
CA GLY A 124 -9.37 -18.48 -11.29
C GLY A 124 -9.96 -17.07 -11.21
N ALA A 125 -9.63 -16.29 -10.20
CA ALA A 125 -10.09 -14.91 -10.05
C ALA A 125 -8.96 -13.90 -10.35
N HIS A 126 -9.28 -12.85 -11.12
CA HIS A 126 -8.36 -11.77 -11.42
C HIS A 126 -8.29 -10.81 -10.24
N LYS A 127 -7.10 -10.63 -9.71
CA LYS A 127 -6.83 -9.79 -8.55
C LYS A 127 -5.84 -8.69 -8.87
N GLY A 128 -5.97 -7.57 -8.16
CA GLY A 128 -4.98 -6.51 -8.10
C GLY A 128 -4.49 -6.31 -6.68
N ALA A 129 -3.23 -5.97 -6.51
CA ALA A 129 -2.67 -5.53 -5.24
C ALA A 129 -2.10 -4.12 -5.42
N LEU A 130 -2.64 -3.15 -4.69
CA LEU A 130 -2.09 -1.81 -4.60
C LEU A 130 -1.23 -1.74 -3.35
N VAL A 131 0.06 -1.50 -3.53
CA VAL A 131 1.04 -1.35 -2.44
C VAL A 131 1.30 0.13 -2.22
N MET A 132 1.27 0.57 -0.98
CA MET A 132 1.47 1.96 -0.56
C MET A 132 2.58 2.02 0.49
N GLU A 133 3.71 2.64 0.16
CA GLU A 133 4.81 2.92 1.10
C GLU A 133 4.70 4.37 1.55
N ILE A 134 4.59 4.62 2.85
CA ILE A 134 4.33 5.96 3.39
C ILE A 134 5.23 6.28 4.57
N ALA A 135 5.79 7.49 4.60
CA ALA A 135 6.60 7.98 5.70
C ALA A 135 6.57 9.51 5.81
N ASP A 136 6.72 9.99 7.04
CA ASP A 136 7.14 11.36 7.31
C ASP A 136 8.67 11.50 7.17
N LYS A 137 9.14 12.74 6.97
CA LYS A 137 10.56 13.06 6.82
C LYS A 137 11.40 12.63 8.02
N ALA A 138 10.81 12.60 9.21
CA ALA A 138 11.49 12.19 10.44
C ALA A 138 11.64 10.66 10.53
N ASP A 139 10.82 9.89 9.81
CA ASP A 139 10.78 8.44 9.92
C ASP A 139 12.01 7.80 9.27
N ALA A 140 12.62 6.84 9.97
CA ALA A 140 13.71 6.02 9.43
C ALA A 140 13.19 4.93 8.49
N ALA A 141 11.96 4.48 8.72
CA ALA A 141 11.28 3.44 7.95
C ALA A 141 9.94 3.95 7.42
N ALA A 142 9.56 3.49 6.24
CA ALA A 142 8.23 3.71 5.68
C ALA A 142 7.31 2.58 6.07
N LYS A 143 6.10 2.92 6.46
CA LYS A 143 5.00 1.98 6.70
C LYS A 143 4.46 1.48 5.36
N VAL A 144 4.25 0.17 5.24
CA VAL A 144 3.73 -0.45 4.01
C VAL A 144 2.33 -0.95 4.24
N PHE A 145 1.41 -0.57 3.36
CA PHE A 145 0.03 -1.06 3.31
C PHE A 145 -0.24 -1.72 1.97
N VAL A 146 -0.99 -2.80 1.98
CA VAL A 146 -1.44 -3.50 0.78
C VAL A 146 -2.95 -3.57 0.75
N ILE A 147 -3.54 -3.11 -0.34
CA ILE A 147 -4.97 -3.19 -0.61
C ILE A 147 -5.17 -4.23 -1.71
N ILE A 148 -5.86 -5.32 -1.39
CA ILE A 148 -6.22 -6.34 -2.37
C ILE A 148 -7.56 -5.97 -3.00
N CYS A 149 -7.61 -6.04 -4.33
CA CYS A 149 -8.81 -5.80 -5.13
C CYS A 149 -9.20 -7.09 -5.87
N ASN A 150 -10.45 -7.51 -5.76
CA ASN A 150 -11.03 -8.53 -6.62
C ASN A 150 -11.62 -7.84 -7.86
N ARG A 151 -10.98 -8.02 -9.00
CA ARG A 151 -11.35 -7.34 -10.25
C ARG A 151 -12.63 -7.90 -10.86
N ASP A 152 -12.88 -9.20 -10.67
CA ASP A 152 -14.07 -9.86 -11.23
C ASP A 152 -15.33 -9.43 -10.47
N GLU A 153 -15.24 -9.30 -9.15
CA GLU A 153 -16.34 -8.85 -8.28
C GLU A 153 -16.38 -7.34 -8.07
N LYS A 154 -15.37 -6.61 -8.56
CA LYS A 154 -15.17 -5.18 -8.32
C LYS A 154 -15.22 -4.82 -6.84
N SER A 155 -14.67 -5.69 -6.00
CA SER A 155 -14.62 -5.52 -4.55
C SER A 155 -13.20 -5.20 -4.06
N VAL A 156 -13.13 -4.52 -2.94
CA VAL A 156 -11.88 -4.05 -2.32
C VAL A 156 -11.83 -4.56 -0.89
N TYR A 157 -10.70 -5.13 -0.49
CA TYR A 157 -10.46 -5.55 0.88
C TYR A 157 -9.87 -4.41 1.70
N ASP A 158 -10.00 -4.47 3.02
CA ASP A 158 -9.37 -3.52 3.91
C ASP A 158 -7.85 -3.55 3.78
N PRO A 159 -7.18 -2.39 3.93
CA PRO A 159 -5.72 -2.31 3.88
C PRO A 159 -5.08 -3.19 4.94
N VAL A 160 -4.11 -3.99 4.54
CA VAL A 160 -3.32 -4.85 5.44
C VAL A 160 -1.95 -4.21 5.65
N ARG A 161 -1.53 -4.05 6.91
CA ARG A 161 -0.19 -3.60 7.28
C ARG A 161 0.83 -4.70 7.03
N HIS A 162 1.92 -4.35 6.34
CA HIS A 162 3.08 -5.21 6.08
C HIS A 162 4.33 -4.72 6.82
N GLU A 163 5.45 -5.45 6.66
CA GLU A 163 6.74 -5.05 7.22
C GLU A 163 7.20 -3.71 6.66
N ASP A 164 7.85 -2.93 7.51
CA ASP A 164 8.40 -1.63 7.13
C ASP A 164 9.58 -1.78 6.19
N VAL A 165 9.73 -0.78 5.32
CA VAL A 165 10.88 -0.67 4.43
C VAL A 165 11.67 0.59 4.77
N LYS A 166 12.91 0.69 4.30
CA LYS A 166 13.72 1.89 4.49
C LYS A 166 13.01 3.12 3.88
N SER A 167 12.94 4.23 4.62
CA SER A 167 12.35 5.47 4.12
C SER A 167 13.14 6.06 2.94
N LEU A 168 12.45 6.63 1.94
CA LEU A 168 13.06 7.34 0.80
C LEU A 168 13.79 8.62 1.20
N PHE A 169 13.54 9.13 2.42
CA PHE A 169 14.28 10.27 2.97
C PHE A 169 15.69 9.91 3.49
N LYS A 170 16.05 8.63 3.60
CA LYS A 170 17.31 8.09 4.14
C LYS A 170 18.11 7.39 3.05
#